data_aef465fe196d8329da6f4547861cbd17
#
_entry.id   aef465fe196d8329da6f4547861cbd17
#
_cell.length_a   1.000
_cell.length_b   1.000
_cell.length_c   1.000
_cell.angle_alpha   90.00
_cell.angle_beta   90.00
_cell.angle_gamma   90.00
#
_symmetry.space_group_name_H-M   'P 1'
#
loop_
_entity.id
_entity.type
_entity.pdbx_description
1 polymer ?
#
loop_
_entity_poly.entity_id
_entity_poly.type
_entity_poly.pdbx_seq_one_letter_code
_entity_poly.pdbx_strand_id
1 'polypeptide(L)'
;MKRAIAIILFATFVLCTGGKEASARDAWVVIDAETGRLLSGSNEHVRLPIASLTKIWTAFTVLESGAPLGMTTISPEAASAEGSSIYLQQGVTADVEGLLYGLMLRSGNDAAYALAEHAGGSLDGFVDLMNENAIVFGLNDTVFTNPSGLHNEIHLSTAYDTALMMFHAMKNEKFKKIASTHTYNYELNNERYSWENKHRLVRSSDTAIAGKTGFTKVAGRTLVTYFEKDGKKIIVVTLNDGNDWNTHRELSENVFSNYSLVTVAKKGKYAILPGMEGELDKPIKLLLKKGEKNKVSHILRIPRGENKNSIGRWTVYFDNKPLKTSEILLTR
;
A
#
# COMPACT_ATOMS: atom_id res chain seq x y z
N MET A 1 35.49 -32.31 71.28
CA MET A 1 34.50 -31.38 70.68
C MET A 1 34.90 -31.27 69.20
N LYS A 2 34.20 -32.03 68.34
CA LYS A 2 34.35 -31.99 66.86
C LYS A 2 33.25 -31.17 66.27
N ARG A 3 33.50 -30.01 65.66
CA ARG A 3 32.55 -29.22 64.93
C ARG A 3 32.49 -29.72 63.48
N ALA A 4 31.29 -30.21 63.09
CA ALA A 4 31.01 -30.56 61.72
C ALA A 4 30.57 -29.27 60.99
N ILE A 5 31.29 -28.98 59.88
CA ILE A 5 30.93 -27.89 58.95
C ILE A 5 30.05 -28.52 57.88
N ALA A 6 28.77 -28.13 57.84
CA ALA A 6 27.85 -28.50 56.77
C ALA A 6 28.06 -27.54 55.59
N ILE A 7 28.54 -28.04 54.45
CA ILE A 7 28.62 -27.32 53.20
C ILE A 7 27.29 -27.47 52.48
N ILE A 8 26.52 -26.38 52.36
CA ILE A 8 25.31 -26.33 51.56
C ILE A 8 25.71 -26.01 50.13
N LEU A 9 25.63 -27.00 49.24
CA LEU A 9 25.76 -26.78 47.79
C LEU A 9 24.46 -26.20 47.29
N PHE A 10 24.48 -24.93 46.88
CA PHE A 10 23.38 -24.28 46.16
C PHE A 10 23.53 -24.63 44.68
N ALA A 11 22.78 -25.62 44.19
CA ALA A 11 22.69 -25.93 42.79
C ALA A 11 21.73 -24.90 42.12
N THR A 12 22.34 -23.91 41.45
CA THR A 12 21.61 -22.99 40.57
C THR A 12 21.12 -23.74 39.33
N PHE A 13 19.87 -24.15 39.33
CA PHE A 13 19.20 -24.69 38.18
C PHE A 13 18.92 -23.53 37.20
N VAL A 14 19.81 -23.32 36.23
CA VAL A 14 19.54 -22.41 35.11
C VAL A 14 18.49 -23.08 34.24
N LEU A 15 17.24 -22.68 34.40
CA LEU A 15 16.18 -22.97 33.45
C LEU A 15 16.51 -22.21 32.15
N CYS A 16 17.17 -22.88 31.21
CA CYS A 16 17.12 -22.50 29.82
C CYS A 16 15.65 -22.62 29.38
N THR A 17 14.90 -21.57 29.57
CA THR A 17 13.66 -21.40 28.81
C THR A 17 14.10 -21.27 27.37
N GLY A 18 14.04 -22.38 26.65
CA GLY A 18 14.16 -22.37 25.19
C GLY A 18 13.12 -21.34 24.70
N GLY A 19 13.60 -20.18 24.29
CA GLY A 19 12.78 -19.21 23.59
C GLY A 19 12.23 -19.97 22.40
N LYS A 20 10.94 -20.29 22.40
CA LYS A 20 10.24 -20.58 21.15
C LYS A 20 10.59 -19.40 20.27
N GLU A 21 11.29 -19.67 19.15
CA GLU A 21 11.38 -18.70 18.08
C GLU A 21 9.95 -18.20 17.87
N ALA A 22 9.77 -16.89 18.00
CA ALA A 22 8.46 -16.31 17.78
C ALA A 22 8.12 -16.67 16.33
N SER A 23 7.22 -17.65 16.18
CA SER A 23 6.62 -17.97 14.89
C SER A 23 6.18 -16.64 14.30
N ALA A 24 6.67 -16.31 13.11
CA ALA A 24 6.31 -15.08 12.43
C ALA A 24 4.77 -14.97 12.48
N ARG A 25 4.28 -14.01 13.25
CA ARG A 25 2.83 -13.89 13.48
C ARG A 25 2.22 -13.35 12.21
N ASP A 26 1.17 -14.00 11.73
CA ASP A 26 0.37 -13.48 10.64
C ASP A 26 -0.08 -12.06 10.96
N ALA A 27 0.12 -11.15 10.02
CA ALA A 27 -0.32 -9.78 10.16
C ALA A 27 -1.31 -9.43 9.05
N TRP A 28 -2.35 -8.69 9.40
CA TRP A 28 -3.32 -8.24 8.42
C TRP A 28 -3.93 -6.89 8.79
N VAL A 29 -4.44 -6.21 7.77
CA VAL A 29 -5.12 -4.92 7.93
C VAL A 29 -6.20 -4.75 6.88
N VAL A 30 -7.25 -4.01 7.24
CA VAL A 30 -8.22 -3.43 6.32
C VAL A 30 -8.27 -1.92 6.55
N ILE A 31 -8.05 -1.14 5.49
CA ILE A 31 -8.18 0.31 5.52
C ILE A 31 -9.28 0.80 4.57
N ASP A 32 -9.85 1.95 4.86
CA ASP A 32 -10.68 2.71 3.92
C ASP A 32 -9.80 3.32 2.83
N ALA A 33 -10.04 2.94 1.58
CA ALA A 33 -9.23 3.37 0.44
C ALA A 33 -9.50 4.82 -0.04
N GLU A 34 -10.46 5.51 0.57
CA GLU A 34 -10.70 6.94 0.31
C GLU A 34 -9.96 7.85 1.31
N THR A 35 -9.73 7.37 2.53
CA THR A 35 -9.20 8.18 3.63
C THR A 35 -7.90 7.65 4.23
N GLY A 36 -7.52 6.41 3.96
CA GLY A 36 -6.41 5.72 4.63
C GLY A 36 -6.72 5.27 6.06
N ARG A 37 -7.98 5.45 6.53
CA ARG A 37 -8.37 5.10 7.90
C ARG A 37 -8.29 3.59 8.13
N LEU A 38 -7.63 3.19 9.24
CA LEU A 38 -7.66 1.84 9.74
C LEU A 38 -9.10 1.45 10.12
N LEU A 39 -9.64 0.39 9.54
CA LEU A 39 -10.96 -0.17 9.84
C LEU A 39 -10.87 -1.37 10.79
N SER A 40 -9.91 -2.25 10.55
CA SER A 40 -9.59 -3.40 11.40
C SER A 40 -8.20 -3.93 11.08
N GLY A 41 -7.56 -4.60 12.02
CA GLY A 41 -6.23 -5.18 11.84
C GLY A 41 -5.84 -6.09 12.99
N SER A 42 -4.80 -6.86 12.76
CA SER A 42 -4.11 -7.66 13.78
C SER A 42 -2.62 -7.68 13.44
N ASN A 43 -1.78 -7.37 14.41
CA ASN A 43 -0.35 -7.19 14.20
C ASN A 43 0.01 -6.21 13.06
N GLU A 44 -0.89 -5.29 12.71
CA GLU A 44 -0.83 -4.43 11.54
C GLU A 44 0.39 -3.50 11.49
N HIS A 45 1.01 -3.24 12.63
CA HIS A 45 2.24 -2.44 12.78
C HIS A 45 3.49 -3.28 13.06
N VAL A 46 3.41 -4.61 13.01
CA VAL A 46 4.59 -5.48 13.13
C VAL A 46 5.37 -5.44 11.80
N ARG A 47 6.66 -5.14 11.90
CA ARG A 47 7.57 -5.12 10.73
C ARG A 47 7.88 -6.55 10.29
N LEU A 48 7.54 -6.86 9.05
CA LEU A 48 7.70 -8.17 8.41
C LEU A 48 8.24 -8.03 6.99
N PRO A 49 8.88 -9.07 6.44
CA PRO A 49 9.22 -9.11 5.02
C PRO A 49 7.96 -9.13 4.17
N ILE A 50 7.90 -8.25 3.15
CA ILE A 50 6.71 -8.08 2.29
C ILE A 50 6.85 -8.73 0.91
N ALA A 51 8.03 -9.28 0.60
CA ALA A 51 8.31 -9.87 -0.69
C ALA A 51 7.92 -8.94 -1.86
N SER A 52 7.36 -9.47 -2.95
CA SER A 52 7.00 -8.71 -4.15
C SER A 52 5.86 -7.69 -3.96
N LEU A 53 5.30 -7.50 -2.76
CA LEU A 53 4.44 -6.33 -2.52
C LEU A 53 5.23 -5.02 -2.64
N THR A 54 6.55 -5.05 -2.43
CA THR A 54 7.51 -3.99 -2.75
C THR A 54 7.27 -3.37 -4.12
N LYS A 55 6.90 -4.18 -5.12
CA LYS A 55 6.71 -3.73 -6.51
C LYS A 55 5.56 -2.74 -6.71
N ILE A 56 4.63 -2.66 -5.77
CA ILE A 56 3.62 -1.59 -5.73
C ILE A 56 4.34 -0.25 -5.59
N TRP A 57 5.28 -0.20 -4.64
CA TRP A 57 6.03 1.02 -4.37
C TRP A 57 7.04 1.34 -5.47
N THR A 58 7.66 0.31 -6.05
CA THR A 58 8.51 0.45 -7.23
C THR A 58 7.74 1.07 -8.40
N ALA A 59 6.57 0.54 -8.74
CA ALA A 59 5.75 1.10 -9.81
C ALA A 59 5.31 2.55 -9.51
N PHE A 60 4.91 2.82 -8.28
CA PHE A 60 4.54 4.17 -7.83
C PHE A 60 5.72 5.13 -7.93
N THR A 61 6.89 4.76 -7.40
CA THR A 61 8.10 5.60 -7.45
C THR A 61 8.53 5.90 -8.89
N VAL A 62 8.47 4.93 -9.80
CA VAL A 62 8.72 5.15 -11.23
C VAL A 62 7.75 6.18 -11.82
N LEU A 63 6.47 6.06 -11.52
CA LEU A 63 5.44 6.96 -12.05
C LEU A 63 5.51 8.37 -11.47
N GLU A 64 6.02 8.53 -10.25
CA GLU A 64 6.16 9.83 -9.56
C GLU A 64 7.57 10.47 -9.77
N SER A 65 8.55 9.71 -10.27
CA SER A 65 9.93 10.21 -10.45
C SER A 65 10.08 11.34 -11.49
N GLY A 66 9.06 11.52 -12.34
CA GLY A 66 9.14 12.43 -13.48
C GLY A 66 9.98 11.90 -14.66
N ALA A 67 10.55 10.69 -14.56
CA ALA A 67 11.23 10.05 -15.67
C ALA A 67 10.26 9.79 -16.84
N PRO A 68 10.68 9.99 -18.11
CA PRO A 68 9.80 9.81 -19.24
C PRO A 68 9.37 8.35 -19.39
N LEU A 69 8.09 8.12 -19.68
CA LEU A 69 7.57 6.77 -19.97
C LEU A 69 7.88 6.38 -21.41
N GLY A 70 9.17 6.46 -21.78
CA GLY A 70 9.69 6.14 -23.11
C GLY A 70 10.27 4.73 -23.16
N MET A 71 11.40 4.63 -23.87
CA MET A 71 12.14 3.37 -24.03
C MET A 71 13.34 3.34 -23.08
N THR A 72 13.68 2.14 -22.59
CA THR A 72 14.89 1.90 -21.80
C THR A 72 15.63 0.67 -22.33
N THR A 73 16.95 0.66 -22.22
CA THR A 73 17.78 -0.49 -22.61
C THR A 73 18.00 -1.37 -21.41
N ILE A 74 17.80 -2.67 -21.56
CA ILE A 74 17.94 -3.66 -20.50
C ILE A 74 19.43 -3.89 -20.20
N SER A 75 19.85 -3.60 -18.99
CA SER A 75 21.21 -3.80 -18.51
C SER A 75 21.52 -5.29 -18.27
N PRO A 76 22.81 -5.68 -18.20
CA PRO A 76 23.19 -7.03 -17.74
C PRO A 76 22.63 -7.37 -16.35
N GLU A 77 22.61 -6.41 -15.45
CA GLU A 77 22.14 -6.57 -14.08
C GLU A 77 20.64 -6.81 -14.02
N ALA A 78 19.85 -6.03 -14.77
CA ALA A 78 18.42 -6.27 -14.89
C ALA A 78 18.10 -7.63 -15.51
N ALA A 79 18.79 -8.01 -16.62
CA ALA A 79 18.55 -9.28 -17.30
C ALA A 79 18.91 -10.50 -16.43
N SER A 80 19.87 -10.36 -15.50
CA SER A 80 20.31 -11.43 -14.59
C SER A 80 19.60 -11.44 -13.23
N ALA A 81 18.58 -10.58 -13.02
CA ALA A 81 17.88 -10.47 -11.76
C ALA A 81 17.25 -11.80 -11.33
N GLU A 82 17.57 -12.28 -10.14
CA GLU A 82 17.09 -13.57 -9.61
C GLU A 82 15.58 -13.56 -9.31
N GLY A 83 14.97 -14.74 -9.32
CA GLY A 83 13.59 -14.98 -8.89
C GLY A 83 12.56 -14.89 -10.01
N SER A 84 11.40 -14.25 -9.78
CA SER A 84 10.38 -14.11 -10.83
C SER A 84 10.88 -13.23 -11.96
N SER A 85 10.75 -13.68 -13.21
CA SER A 85 11.22 -12.95 -14.39
C SER A 85 10.14 -12.91 -15.48
N ILE A 86 10.21 -11.90 -16.34
CA ILE A 86 9.53 -11.83 -17.64
C ILE A 86 10.50 -12.12 -18.79
N TYR A 87 11.72 -12.56 -18.44
CA TYR A 87 12.77 -13.03 -19.33
C TYR A 87 13.33 -11.94 -20.27
N LEU A 88 13.56 -10.75 -19.72
CA LEU A 88 14.22 -9.67 -20.46
C LEU A 88 15.65 -10.06 -20.84
N GLN A 89 16.02 -9.71 -22.09
CA GLN A 89 17.37 -9.99 -22.61
C GLN A 89 18.23 -8.73 -22.53
N GLN A 90 19.50 -8.90 -22.16
CA GLN A 90 20.49 -7.83 -22.13
C GLN A 90 20.59 -7.12 -23.49
N GLY A 91 20.66 -5.81 -23.48
CA GLY A 91 20.84 -4.96 -24.66
C GLY A 91 19.56 -4.73 -25.48
N VAL A 92 18.46 -5.44 -25.17
CA VAL A 92 17.16 -5.17 -25.80
C VAL A 92 16.59 -3.88 -25.25
N THR A 93 15.94 -3.10 -26.11
CA THR A 93 15.23 -1.89 -25.74
C THR A 93 13.75 -2.20 -25.54
N ALA A 94 13.21 -1.86 -24.36
CA ALA A 94 11.83 -2.12 -23.97
C ALA A 94 11.13 -0.81 -23.57
N ASP A 95 9.81 -0.73 -23.79
CA ASP A 95 9.04 0.42 -23.31
C ASP A 95 8.73 0.30 -21.81
N VAL A 96 8.81 1.44 -21.12
CA VAL A 96 8.62 1.53 -19.66
C VAL A 96 7.21 1.13 -19.24
N GLU A 97 6.19 1.43 -20.05
CA GLU A 97 4.81 1.03 -19.73
C GLU A 97 4.66 -0.50 -19.78
N GLY A 98 5.21 -1.16 -20.80
CA GLY A 98 5.24 -2.62 -20.88
C GLY A 98 5.97 -3.26 -19.70
N LEU A 99 7.12 -2.69 -19.30
CA LEU A 99 7.84 -3.14 -18.11
C LEU A 99 7.02 -3.00 -16.83
N LEU A 100 6.24 -1.93 -16.65
CA LEU A 100 5.33 -1.75 -15.52
C LEU A 100 4.22 -2.82 -15.50
N TYR A 101 3.69 -3.23 -16.67
CA TYR A 101 2.77 -4.36 -16.74
C TYR A 101 3.46 -5.69 -16.36
N GLY A 102 4.66 -5.95 -16.87
CA GLY A 102 5.44 -7.12 -16.48
C GLY A 102 5.76 -7.17 -14.98
N LEU A 103 6.12 -6.03 -14.41
CA LEU A 103 6.33 -5.84 -12.98
C LEU A 103 5.11 -6.21 -12.15
N MET A 104 3.94 -5.68 -12.49
CA MET A 104 2.74 -5.83 -11.69
C MET A 104 2.04 -7.17 -11.93
N LEU A 105 1.84 -7.58 -13.18
CA LEU A 105 1.08 -8.78 -13.53
C LEU A 105 1.89 -10.07 -13.32
N ARG A 106 3.17 -10.06 -13.72
CA ARG A 106 4.06 -11.23 -13.67
C ARG A 106 5.03 -11.23 -12.51
N SER A 107 5.17 -10.07 -11.84
CA SER A 107 6.10 -9.89 -10.73
C SER A 107 7.58 -9.98 -11.17
N GLY A 108 7.91 -9.53 -12.40
CA GLY A 108 9.26 -9.59 -12.96
C GLY A 108 10.26 -8.81 -12.11
N ASN A 109 11.33 -9.48 -11.64
CA ASN A 109 12.43 -8.83 -10.94
C ASN A 109 13.33 -8.11 -11.94
N ASP A 110 13.53 -8.70 -13.10
CA ASP A 110 14.18 -8.08 -14.26
C ASP A 110 13.52 -6.76 -14.65
N ALA A 111 12.19 -6.72 -14.73
CA ALA A 111 11.46 -5.49 -14.95
C ALA A 111 11.63 -4.47 -13.80
N ALA A 112 11.68 -4.95 -12.54
CA ALA A 112 11.90 -4.07 -11.39
C ALA A 112 13.25 -3.36 -11.46
N TYR A 113 14.31 -4.10 -11.82
CA TYR A 113 15.67 -3.59 -11.94
C TYR A 113 15.79 -2.62 -13.13
N ALA A 114 15.30 -3.00 -14.31
CA ALA A 114 15.30 -2.12 -15.50
C ALA A 114 14.56 -0.80 -15.26
N LEU A 115 13.40 -0.85 -14.58
CA LEU A 115 12.63 0.33 -14.21
C LEU A 115 13.35 1.19 -13.17
N ALA A 116 14.03 0.57 -12.21
CA ALA A 116 14.81 1.26 -11.20
C ALA A 116 16.00 2.01 -11.80
N GLU A 117 16.76 1.37 -12.67
CA GLU A 117 17.86 2.00 -13.40
C GLU A 117 17.38 3.16 -14.27
N HIS A 118 16.24 2.97 -14.95
CA HIS A 118 15.65 4.01 -15.80
C HIS A 118 15.22 5.25 -15.00
N ALA A 119 14.56 5.06 -13.86
CA ALA A 119 13.98 6.17 -13.10
C ALA A 119 14.94 6.78 -12.08
N GLY A 120 15.88 6.01 -11.53
CA GLY A 120 16.84 6.44 -10.52
C GLY A 120 18.25 6.68 -11.05
N GLY A 121 18.52 6.36 -12.34
CA GLY A 121 19.86 6.42 -12.92
C GLY A 121 20.81 5.30 -12.45
N SER A 122 20.47 4.64 -11.33
CA SER A 122 21.13 3.46 -10.80
C SER A 122 20.17 2.72 -9.84
N LEU A 123 20.49 1.48 -9.46
CA LEU A 123 19.70 0.75 -8.46
C LEU A 123 19.73 1.44 -7.10
N ASP A 124 20.91 1.86 -6.64
CA ASP A 124 21.08 2.55 -5.36
C ASP A 124 20.31 3.88 -5.35
N GLY A 125 20.47 4.70 -6.39
CA GLY A 125 19.73 5.96 -6.52
C GLY A 125 18.23 5.78 -6.54
N PHE A 126 17.74 4.68 -7.13
CA PHE A 126 16.31 4.37 -7.09
C PHE A 126 15.84 3.91 -5.71
N VAL A 127 16.64 3.11 -5.00
CA VAL A 127 16.35 2.70 -3.62
C VAL A 127 16.28 3.92 -2.69
N ASP A 128 17.16 4.90 -2.89
CA ASP A 128 17.10 6.18 -2.17
C ASP A 128 15.77 6.89 -2.44
N LEU A 129 15.35 7.01 -3.71
CA LEU A 129 14.04 7.57 -4.09
C LEU A 129 12.86 6.81 -3.47
N MET A 130 12.94 5.47 -3.40
CA MET A 130 11.90 4.67 -2.75
C MET A 130 11.78 5.02 -1.26
N ASN A 131 12.89 5.18 -0.56
CA ASN A 131 12.91 5.50 0.86
C ASN A 131 12.53 6.97 1.13
N GLU A 132 12.97 7.92 0.30
CA GLU A 132 12.53 9.31 0.37
C GLU A 132 11.01 9.44 0.18
N ASN A 133 10.47 8.79 -0.85
CA ASN A 133 9.03 8.72 -1.06
C ASN A 133 8.30 8.04 0.12
N ALA A 134 8.88 7.00 0.73
CA ALA A 134 8.29 6.36 1.90
C ALA A 134 8.10 7.36 3.05
N ILE A 135 9.09 8.19 3.32
CA ILE A 135 9.01 9.25 4.34
C ILE A 135 7.93 10.28 3.97
N VAL A 136 7.94 10.78 2.73
CA VAL A 136 7.01 11.81 2.25
C VAL A 136 5.55 11.35 2.35
N PHE A 137 5.30 10.08 2.04
CA PHE A 137 3.96 9.48 2.04
C PHE A 137 3.58 8.78 3.35
N GLY A 138 4.42 8.87 4.38
CA GLY A 138 4.11 8.44 5.74
C GLY A 138 4.21 6.91 5.98
N LEU A 139 5.06 6.22 5.22
CA LEU A 139 5.40 4.81 5.46
C LEU A 139 6.49 4.72 6.53
N ASN A 140 6.12 4.98 7.79
CA ASN A 140 7.07 5.25 8.87
C ASN A 140 7.82 4.00 9.36
N ASP A 141 7.28 2.81 9.10
CA ASP A 141 7.85 1.52 9.54
C ASP A 141 8.38 0.69 8.36
N THR A 142 8.71 1.36 7.24
CA THR A 142 9.14 0.71 6.00
C THR A 142 10.57 1.10 5.64
N VAL A 143 11.37 0.11 5.24
CA VAL A 143 12.70 0.29 4.66
C VAL A 143 12.81 -0.56 3.41
N PHE A 144 13.20 0.04 2.31
CA PHE A 144 13.51 -0.63 1.04
C PHE A 144 15.02 -0.75 0.85
N THR A 145 15.48 -1.92 0.37
CA THR A 145 16.87 -2.17 0.00
C THR A 145 17.04 -2.62 -1.44
N ASN A 146 15.94 -2.89 -2.13
CA ASN A 146 15.92 -3.26 -3.54
C ASN A 146 14.52 -3.02 -4.14
N PRO A 147 14.38 -2.92 -5.46
CA PRO A 147 13.10 -2.63 -6.11
C PRO A 147 12.21 -3.85 -6.30
N SER A 148 12.68 -5.06 -6.00
CA SER A 148 11.98 -6.31 -6.32
C SER A 148 11.27 -6.96 -5.14
N GLY A 149 11.73 -6.68 -3.90
CA GLY A 149 11.30 -7.35 -2.67
C GLY A 149 12.01 -8.69 -2.44
N LEU A 150 13.18 -8.91 -3.06
CA LEU A 150 14.08 -9.98 -2.68
C LEU A 150 14.50 -9.81 -1.22
N HIS A 151 14.72 -10.94 -0.53
CA HIS A 151 14.96 -10.93 0.88
C HIS A 151 16.26 -10.19 1.25
N ASN A 152 16.12 -9.30 2.21
CA ASN A 152 17.21 -8.68 2.97
C ASN A 152 16.69 -8.47 4.39
N GLU A 153 17.54 -8.61 5.40
CA GLU A 153 17.14 -8.58 6.80
C GLU A 153 16.50 -7.26 7.23
N ILE A 154 16.87 -6.16 6.60
CA ILE A 154 16.33 -4.83 6.90
C ILE A 154 15.25 -4.38 5.89
N HIS A 155 14.98 -5.17 4.82
CA HIS A 155 13.89 -4.89 3.86
C HIS A 155 12.55 -5.30 4.45
N LEU A 156 12.01 -4.46 5.29
CA LEU A 156 10.83 -4.73 6.09
C LEU A 156 9.79 -3.63 5.91
N SER A 157 8.53 -4.00 6.10
CA SER A 157 7.39 -3.09 6.18
C SER A 157 6.34 -3.66 7.14
N THR A 158 5.22 -2.97 7.31
CA THR A 158 4.07 -3.44 8.08
C THR A 158 2.89 -3.70 7.15
N ALA A 159 1.88 -4.43 7.62
CA ALA A 159 0.64 -4.58 6.86
C ALA A 159 -0.03 -3.21 6.63
N TYR A 160 0.03 -2.31 7.62
CA TYR A 160 -0.53 -0.96 7.52
C TYR A 160 0.21 -0.09 6.49
N ASP A 161 1.55 -0.03 6.54
CA ASP A 161 2.33 0.72 5.56
C ASP A 161 2.16 0.14 4.14
N THR A 162 2.09 -1.20 4.01
CA THR A 162 1.80 -1.85 2.73
C THR A 162 0.41 -1.45 2.19
N ALA A 163 -0.58 -1.32 3.08
CA ALA A 163 -1.89 -0.80 2.67
C ALA A 163 -1.82 0.67 2.25
N LEU A 164 -1.00 1.50 2.92
CA LEU A 164 -0.74 2.88 2.50
C LEU A 164 -0.01 2.96 1.16
N MET A 165 0.93 2.06 0.87
CA MET A 165 1.53 1.97 -0.48
C MET A 165 0.46 1.84 -1.56
N MET A 166 -0.46 0.89 -1.38
CA MET A 166 -1.56 0.68 -2.33
C MET A 166 -2.53 1.86 -2.37
N PHE A 167 -2.82 2.48 -1.22
CA PHE A 167 -3.67 3.67 -1.11
C PHE A 167 -3.13 4.86 -1.91
N HIS A 168 -1.82 5.12 -1.84
CA HIS A 168 -1.19 6.19 -2.61
C HIS A 168 -1.09 5.83 -4.08
N ALA A 169 -0.65 4.63 -4.40
CA ALA A 169 -0.48 4.18 -5.78
C ALA A 169 -1.81 4.17 -6.57
N MET A 170 -2.93 3.78 -5.94
CA MET A 170 -4.26 3.77 -6.59
C MET A 170 -4.82 5.15 -6.92
N LYS A 171 -4.21 6.24 -6.43
CA LYS A 171 -4.56 7.62 -6.83
C LYS A 171 -3.96 7.99 -8.19
N ASN A 172 -2.90 7.30 -8.62
CA ASN A 172 -2.32 7.46 -9.95
C ASN A 172 -3.11 6.59 -10.94
N GLU A 173 -3.78 7.23 -11.91
CA GLU A 173 -4.67 6.55 -12.86
C GLU A 173 -3.93 5.52 -13.74
N LYS A 174 -2.65 5.77 -14.06
CA LYS A 174 -1.84 4.81 -14.82
C LYS A 174 -1.51 3.57 -13.97
N PHE A 175 -1.11 3.74 -12.72
CA PHE A 175 -0.92 2.62 -11.80
C PHE A 175 -2.22 1.81 -11.65
N LYS A 176 -3.34 2.49 -11.41
CA LYS A 176 -4.65 1.86 -11.27
C LYS A 176 -5.00 1.01 -12.50
N LYS A 177 -4.84 1.57 -13.70
CA LYS A 177 -5.05 0.83 -14.98
C LYS A 177 -4.18 -0.44 -15.03
N ILE A 178 -2.88 -0.33 -14.74
CA ILE A 178 -1.94 -1.45 -14.80
C ILE A 178 -2.31 -2.51 -13.76
N ALA A 179 -2.50 -2.13 -12.50
CA ALA A 179 -2.75 -3.06 -11.40
C ALA A 179 -4.10 -3.78 -11.51
N SER A 180 -5.09 -3.19 -12.22
CA SER A 180 -6.41 -3.80 -12.46
C SER A 180 -6.49 -4.63 -13.74
N THR A 181 -5.45 -4.69 -14.54
CA THR A 181 -5.46 -5.40 -15.81
C THR A 181 -5.43 -6.92 -15.58
N HIS A 182 -6.32 -7.65 -16.22
CA HIS A 182 -6.41 -9.12 -16.15
C HIS A 182 -5.35 -9.79 -17.03
N THR A 183 -5.22 -9.32 -18.26
CA THR A 183 -4.27 -9.84 -19.24
C THR A 183 -3.72 -8.69 -20.07
N TYR A 184 -2.43 -8.67 -20.27
CA TYR A 184 -1.74 -7.69 -21.12
C TYR A 184 -0.95 -8.40 -22.19
N ASN A 185 -1.22 -8.05 -23.46
CA ASN A 185 -0.46 -8.55 -24.61
C ASN A 185 0.67 -7.57 -24.90
N TYR A 186 1.87 -8.07 -24.88
CA TYR A 186 3.10 -7.31 -25.06
C TYR A 186 3.92 -7.87 -26.21
N GLU A 187 4.49 -6.99 -27.00
CA GLU A 187 5.42 -7.35 -28.08
C GLU A 187 6.77 -6.74 -27.77
N LEU A 188 7.80 -7.57 -27.68
CA LEU A 188 9.17 -7.19 -27.44
C LEU A 188 10.08 -7.97 -28.37
N ASN A 189 10.94 -7.30 -29.14
CA ASN A 189 11.91 -7.90 -30.02
C ASN A 189 11.29 -8.93 -31.01
N ASN A 190 10.12 -8.60 -31.61
CA ASN A 190 9.31 -9.45 -32.49
C ASN A 190 8.74 -10.73 -31.82
N GLU A 191 8.85 -10.85 -30.51
CA GLU A 191 8.19 -11.91 -29.76
C GLU A 191 6.93 -11.37 -29.08
N ARG A 192 5.87 -12.21 -29.05
CA ARG A 192 4.59 -11.86 -28.45
C ARG A 192 4.42 -12.57 -27.12
N TYR A 193 4.13 -11.79 -26.11
CA TYR A 193 3.85 -12.26 -24.75
C TYR A 193 2.39 -11.97 -24.40
N SER A 194 1.76 -12.89 -23.69
CA SER A 194 0.45 -12.69 -23.08
C SER A 194 0.60 -12.88 -21.57
N TRP A 195 0.55 -11.77 -20.83
CA TRP A 195 0.77 -11.77 -19.39
C TRP A 195 -0.54 -11.73 -18.62
N GLU A 196 -0.92 -12.87 -18.08
CA GLU A 196 -2.05 -12.97 -17.18
C GLU A 196 -1.66 -12.52 -15.77
N ASN A 197 -2.51 -11.72 -15.11
CA ASN A 197 -2.30 -11.26 -13.75
C ASN A 197 -2.26 -12.45 -12.76
N LYS A 198 -1.22 -12.56 -11.97
CA LYS A 198 -1.07 -13.62 -10.94
C LYS A 198 -2.09 -13.50 -9.81
N HIS A 199 -2.75 -12.35 -9.65
CA HIS A 199 -3.70 -12.10 -8.59
C HIS A 199 -5.07 -12.73 -8.87
N ARG A 200 -5.35 -13.89 -8.25
CA ARG A 200 -6.57 -14.69 -8.53
C ARG A 200 -7.86 -13.90 -8.35
N LEU A 201 -7.99 -13.14 -7.25
CA LEU A 201 -9.23 -12.39 -6.97
C LEU A 201 -9.47 -11.30 -8.02
N VAL A 202 -8.44 -10.59 -8.48
CA VAL A 202 -8.58 -9.58 -9.55
C VAL A 202 -9.14 -10.21 -10.82
N ARG A 203 -8.78 -11.46 -11.12
CA ARG A 203 -9.26 -12.16 -12.32
C ARG A 203 -10.64 -12.81 -12.18
N SER A 204 -11.10 -13.07 -10.94
CA SER A 204 -12.27 -13.94 -10.71
C SER A 204 -13.35 -13.32 -9.83
N SER A 205 -13.18 -12.10 -9.32
CA SER A 205 -14.13 -11.46 -8.44
C SER A 205 -14.54 -10.08 -8.98
N ASP A 206 -15.83 -9.82 -9.00
CA ASP A 206 -16.38 -8.53 -9.45
C ASP A 206 -16.06 -7.36 -8.51
N THR A 207 -15.62 -7.66 -7.29
CA THR A 207 -15.33 -6.65 -6.26
C THR A 207 -13.83 -6.39 -6.07
N ALA A 208 -12.97 -7.33 -6.46
CA ALA A 208 -11.51 -7.16 -6.37
C ALA A 208 -10.98 -6.48 -7.63
N ILE A 209 -10.65 -5.20 -7.53
CA ILE A 209 -10.33 -4.34 -8.66
C ILE A 209 -8.86 -4.41 -9.04
N ALA A 210 -7.95 -4.39 -8.05
CA ALA A 210 -6.51 -4.35 -8.26
C ALA A 210 -5.79 -5.07 -7.12
N GLY A 211 -4.54 -5.45 -7.33
CA GLY A 211 -3.77 -6.07 -6.25
C GLY A 211 -2.39 -6.55 -6.67
N LYS A 212 -1.69 -7.14 -5.70
CA LYS A 212 -0.36 -7.72 -5.88
C LYS A 212 -0.16 -8.91 -4.97
N THR A 213 0.52 -9.93 -5.48
CA THR A 213 0.95 -11.11 -4.74
C THR A 213 2.44 -11.04 -4.42
N GLY A 214 2.86 -11.64 -3.32
CA GLY A 214 4.25 -11.82 -2.99
C GLY A 214 4.51 -13.16 -2.30
N PHE A 215 5.74 -13.66 -2.45
CA PHE A 215 6.21 -14.86 -1.78
C PHE A 215 7.73 -14.89 -1.75
N THR A 216 8.30 -15.15 -0.61
CA THR A 216 9.66 -15.69 -0.42
C THR A 216 9.60 -16.74 0.67
N LYS A 217 10.64 -17.59 0.81
CA LYS A 217 10.68 -18.59 1.90
C LYS A 217 10.60 -17.94 3.29
N VAL A 218 11.15 -16.74 3.43
CA VAL A 218 11.19 -16.00 4.72
C VAL A 218 9.87 -15.24 4.96
N ALA A 219 9.31 -14.59 3.93
CA ALA A 219 8.10 -13.80 4.06
C ALA A 219 6.82 -14.65 4.16
N GLY A 220 6.86 -15.91 3.70
CA GLY A 220 5.63 -16.66 3.46
C GLY A 220 4.81 -16.03 2.33
N ARG A 221 3.50 -16.28 2.31
CA ARG A 221 2.58 -15.68 1.34
C ARG A 221 2.18 -14.29 1.82
N THR A 222 2.26 -13.32 0.91
CA THR A 222 1.84 -11.93 1.14
C THR A 222 0.88 -11.51 0.04
N LEU A 223 -0.16 -10.78 0.40
CA LEU A 223 -1.20 -10.37 -0.54
C LEU A 223 -1.71 -8.97 -0.21
N VAL A 224 -1.97 -8.16 -1.24
CA VAL A 224 -2.75 -6.94 -1.15
C VAL A 224 -3.83 -6.93 -2.20
N THR A 225 -5.05 -6.54 -1.80
CA THR A 225 -6.20 -6.41 -2.71
C THR A 225 -6.93 -5.10 -2.44
N TYR A 226 -7.18 -4.35 -3.50
CA TYR A 226 -8.10 -3.23 -3.51
C TYR A 226 -9.46 -3.71 -3.93
N PHE A 227 -10.46 -3.53 -3.08
CA PHE A 227 -11.83 -3.93 -3.33
C PHE A 227 -12.74 -2.71 -3.47
N GLU A 228 -13.74 -2.82 -4.35
CA GLU A 228 -14.81 -1.85 -4.49
C GLU A 228 -16.17 -2.53 -4.62
N LYS A 229 -17.15 -2.11 -3.81
CA LYS A 229 -18.52 -2.60 -3.85
C LYS A 229 -19.48 -1.52 -3.35
N ASP A 230 -20.52 -1.23 -4.12
CA ASP A 230 -21.56 -0.25 -3.76
C ASP A 230 -21.00 1.12 -3.35
N GLY A 231 -19.92 1.56 -4.03
CA GLY A 231 -19.21 2.80 -3.76
C GLY A 231 -18.31 2.77 -2.51
N LYS A 232 -18.27 1.67 -1.77
CA LYS A 232 -17.32 1.42 -0.68
C LYS A 232 -16.02 0.92 -1.28
N LYS A 233 -14.90 1.50 -0.89
CA LYS A 233 -13.56 1.16 -1.36
C LYS A 233 -12.68 0.83 -0.18
N ILE A 234 -12.04 -0.32 -0.21
CA ILE A 234 -11.17 -0.79 0.87
C ILE A 234 -9.90 -1.44 0.32
N ILE A 235 -8.86 -1.44 1.13
CA ILE A 235 -7.64 -2.18 0.87
C ILE A 235 -7.45 -3.21 1.97
N VAL A 236 -7.22 -4.45 1.59
CA VAL A 236 -6.90 -5.56 2.48
C VAL A 236 -5.47 -6.00 2.22
N VAL A 237 -4.69 -6.17 3.29
CA VAL A 237 -3.33 -6.71 3.24
C VAL A 237 -3.21 -7.86 4.21
N THR A 238 -2.56 -8.95 3.78
CA THR A 238 -2.10 -10.03 4.65
C THR A 238 -0.62 -10.27 4.43
N LEU A 239 0.12 -10.46 5.51
CA LEU A 239 1.54 -10.84 5.52
C LEU A 239 1.68 -12.18 6.24
N ASN A 240 2.44 -13.12 5.65
CA ASN A 240 2.67 -14.47 6.15
C ASN A 240 1.39 -15.30 6.35
N ASP A 241 0.38 -15.13 5.51
CA ASP A 241 -0.90 -15.84 5.61
C ASP A 241 -1.01 -16.93 4.53
N GLY A 242 -0.96 -18.19 4.93
CA GLY A 242 -1.10 -19.34 4.04
C GLY A 242 -2.49 -19.46 3.40
N ASN A 243 -3.53 -18.85 4.00
CA ASN A 243 -4.91 -18.86 3.54
C ASN A 243 -5.36 -17.52 2.93
N ASP A 244 -4.43 -16.68 2.53
CA ASP A 244 -4.58 -15.29 2.11
C ASP A 244 -5.80 -15.00 1.21
N TRP A 245 -6.11 -15.85 0.22
CA TRP A 245 -7.26 -15.65 -0.67
C TRP A 245 -8.61 -15.70 0.05
N ASN A 246 -8.79 -16.62 1.00
CA ASN A 246 -10.02 -16.72 1.79
C ASN A 246 -10.07 -15.61 2.84
N THR A 247 -8.94 -15.35 3.53
CA THR A 247 -8.83 -14.23 4.48
C THR A 247 -9.24 -12.90 3.82
N HIS A 248 -8.77 -12.62 2.59
CA HIS A 248 -9.15 -11.41 1.87
C HIS A 248 -10.64 -11.32 1.55
N ARG A 249 -11.28 -12.44 1.15
CA ARG A 249 -12.73 -12.49 0.94
C ARG A 249 -13.49 -12.23 2.23
N GLU A 250 -13.17 -12.94 3.29
CA GLU A 250 -13.83 -12.82 4.60
C GLU A 250 -13.70 -11.41 5.17
N LEU A 251 -12.50 -10.83 5.16
CA LEU A 251 -12.26 -9.47 5.63
C LEU A 251 -13.02 -8.42 4.81
N SER A 252 -13.03 -8.56 3.48
CA SER A 252 -13.76 -7.63 2.61
C SER A 252 -15.27 -7.73 2.80
N GLU A 253 -15.82 -8.94 2.88
CA GLU A 253 -17.25 -9.17 3.14
C GLU A 253 -17.68 -8.64 4.51
N ASN A 254 -16.84 -8.82 5.53
CA ASN A 254 -17.08 -8.28 6.87
C ASN A 254 -17.23 -6.75 6.83
N VAL A 255 -16.32 -6.06 6.14
CA VAL A 255 -16.40 -4.60 6.02
C VAL A 255 -17.61 -4.18 5.18
N PHE A 256 -17.86 -4.80 4.04
CA PHE A 256 -18.99 -4.46 3.19
C PHE A 256 -20.35 -4.66 3.88
N SER A 257 -20.45 -5.63 4.79
CA SER A 257 -21.66 -5.91 5.56
C SER A 257 -21.83 -4.98 6.77
N ASN A 258 -20.74 -4.63 7.45
CA ASN A 258 -20.82 -3.94 8.75
C ASN A 258 -20.59 -2.41 8.65
N TYR A 259 -20.09 -1.91 7.52
CA TYR A 259 -19.85 -0.48 7.31
C TYR A 259 -20.80 0.09 6.25
N SER A 260 -21.19 1.33 6.44
CA SER A 260 -22.03 2.08 5.51
C SER A 260 -21.32 3.35 5.05
N LEU A 261 -21.53 3.74 3.79
CA LEU A 261 -21.05 5.00 3.26
C LEU A 261 -21.97 6.13 3.69
N VAL A 262 -21.58 6.85 4.74
CA VAL A 262 -22.39 7.89 5.38
C VAL A 262 -22.03 9.26 4.83
N THR A 263 -23.01 10.02 4.32
CA THR A 263 -22.81 11.42 3.96
C THR A 263 -22.73 12.27 5.23
N VAL A 264 -21.56 12.84 5.50
CA VAL A 264 -21.29 13.70 6.68
C VAL A 264 -21.41 15.18 6.37
N ALA A 265 -21.24 15.57 5.10
CA ALA A 265 -21.62 16.88 4.59
C ALA A 265 -22.22 16.70 3.18
N LYS A 266 -23.37 17.34 2.91
CA LYS A 266 -24.05 17.26 1.62
C LYS A 266 -23.41 18.24 0.62
N LYS A 267 -23.52 17.98 -0.68
CA LYS A 267 -23.29 19.01 -1.70
C LYS A 267 -24.31 20.16 -1.50
N GLY A 268 -23.87 21.41 -1.69
CA GLY A 268 -24.76 22.59 -1.65
C GLY A 268 -24.19 23.74 -0.81
N LYS A 269 -25.05 24.70 -0.54
CA LYS A 269 -24.72 25.95 0.17
C LYS A 269 -24.87 25.81 1.67
N TYR A 270 -24.01 26.49 2.39
CA TYR A 270 -23.95 26.54 3.84
C TYR A 270 -23.77 27.99 4.31
N ALA A 271 -24.58 28.43 5.27
CA ALA A 271 -24.33 29.67 5.98
C ALA A 271 -23.12 29.45 6.91
N ILE A 272 -22.03 30.16 6.67
CA ILE A 272 -20.77 29.99 7.39
C ILE A 272 -20.62 31.04 8.51
N LEU A 273 -20.81 32.31 8.15
CA LEU A 273 -20.78 33.45 9.05
C LEU A 273 -21.85 34.45 8.58
N PRO A 274 -22.23 35.43 9.43
CA PRO A 274 -23.09 36.53 8.95
C PRO A 274 -22.50 37.20 7.70
N GLY A 275 -23.24 37.17 6.58
CA GLY A 275 -22.81 37.72 5.30
C GLY A 275 -21.80 36.84 4.52
N MET A 276 -21.57 35.61 4.94
CA MET A 276 -20.68 34.66 4.23
C MET A 276 -21.38 33.32 4.00
N GLU A 277 -21.47 32.91 2.75
CA GLU A 277 -21.89 31.58 2.35
C GLU A 277 -20.69 30.73 1.90
N GLY A 278 -20.82 29.42 2.03
CA GLY A 278 -19.88 28.44 1.47
C GLY A 278 -20.60 27.43 0.60
N GLU A 279 -20.05 27.11 -0.57
CA GLU A 279 -20.61 26.08 -1.46
C GLU A 279 -19.68 24.88 -1.59
N LEU A 280 -20.19 23.70 -1.23
CA LEU A 280 -19.51 22.42 -1.35
C LEU A 280 -19.95 21.75 -2.67
N ASP A 281 -19.01 21.58 -3.60
CA ASP A 281 -19.28 21.01 -4.94
C ASP A 281 -19.63 19.53 -4.90
N LYS A 282 -19.05 18.77 -3.98
CA LYS A 282 -19.27 17.32 -3.81
C LYS A 282 -19.60 16.97 -2.37
N PRO A 283 -20.47 15.97 -2.11
CA PRO A 283 -20.72 15.54 -0.75
C PRO A 283 -19.46 14.91 -0.13
N ILE A 284 -19.23 15.15 1.16
CA ILE A 284 -18.22 14.43 1.92
C ILE A 284 -18.85 13.18 2.50
N LYS A 285 -18.30 12.01 2.14
CA LYS A 285 -18.76 10.72 2.60
C LYS A 285 -17.63 10.00 3.33
N LEU A 286 -17.98 9.29 4.39
CA LEU A 286 -17.07 8.45 5.18
C LEU A 286 -17.63 7.04 5.30
N LEU A 287 -16.76 6.05 5.31
CA LEU A 287 -17.11 4.66 5.58
C LEU A 287 -17.17 4.45 7.11
N LEU A 288 -18.35 4.28 7.68
CA LEU A 288 -18.57 4.23 9.13
C LEU A 288 -19.36 3.00 9.54
N LYS A 289 -19.03 2.43 10.72
CA LYS A 289 -19.88 1.47 11.43
C LYS A 289 -21.08 2.16 12.08
N LYS A 290 -22.09 1.37 12.42
CA LYS A 290 -23.22 1.84 13.24
C LYS A 290 -22.68 2.41 14.57
N GLY A 291 -23.11 3.61 14.92
CA GLY A 291 -22.68 4.31 16.14
C GLY A 291 -21.41 5.17 16.00
N GLU A 292 -20.64 5.06 14.90
CA GLU A 292 -19.40 5.87 14.73
C GLU A 292 -19.67 7.31 14.30
N LYS A 293 -20.89 7.66 13.89
CA LYS A 293 -21.22 9.02 13.44
C LYS A 293 -21.00 10.09 14.52
N ASN A 294 -21.14 9.75 15.79
CA ASN A 294 -20.89 10.65 16.92
C ASN A 294 -19.40 10.99 17.13
N LYS A 295 -18.48 10.24 16.51
CA LYS A 295 -17.04 10.52 16.52
C LYS A 295 -16.59 11.45 15.40
N VAL A 296 -17.52 11.86 14.52
CA VAL A 296 -17.23 12.75 13.40
C VAL A 296 -17.39 14.21 13.86
N SER A 297 -16.37 15.01 13.60
CA SER A 297 -16.39 16.46 13.80
C SER A 297 -15.86 17.18 12.56
N HIS A 298 -16.13 18.47 12.47
CA HIS A 298 -15.84 19.28 11.30
C HIS A 298 -15.10 20.56 11.71
N ILE A 299 -14.05 20.90 10.95
CA ILE A 299 -13.35 22.18 11.07
C ILE A 299 -13.32 22.84 9.70
N LEU A 300 -13.81 24.09 9.64
CA LEU A 300 -13.71 24.91 8.45
C LEU A 300 -12.63 25.98 8.67
N ARG A 301 -11.63 25.97 7.79
CA ARG A 301 -10.58 27.01 7.74
C ARG A 301 -10.96 28.02 6.68
N ILE A 302 -11.10 29.29 7.09
CA ILE A 302 -11.44 30.42 6.24
C ILE A 302 -10.17 31.24 6.04
N PRO A 303 -9.75 31.54 4.80
CA PRO A 303 -8.61 32.41 4.56
C PRO A 303 -8.92 33.84 5.05
N ARG A 304 -7.91 34.50 5.59
CA ARG A 304 -8.00 35.92 5.96
C ARG A 304 -7.89 36.76 4.69
N GLY A 305 -8.74 37.73 4.51
CA GLY A 305 -8.73 38.65 3.37
C GLY A 305 -10.12 39.18 3.04
N GLU A 306 -10.19 40.27 2.25
CA GLU A 306 -11.43 40.95 1.87
C GLU A 306 -11.98 40.52 0.49
N ASN A 307 -11.39 39.48 -0.11
CA ASN A 307 -11.85 39.02 -1.44
C ASN A 307 -13.27 38.49 -1.38
N LYS A 308 -14.13 38.94 -2.32
CA LYS A 308 -15.52 38.50 -2.43
C LYS A 308 -15.65 36.99 -2.57
N ASN A 309 -14.70 36.37 -3.28
CA ASN A 309 -14.64 34.91 -3.47
C ASN A 309 -13.29 34.40 -2.95
N SER A 310 -13.33 33.37 -2.14
CA SER A 310 -12.12 32.69 -1.63
C SER A 310 -12.36 31.19 -1.49
N ILE A 311 -11.29 30.40 -1.43
CA ILE A 311 -11.37 28.95 -1.22
C ILE A 311 -11.04 28.65 0.23
N GLY A 312 -12.04 28.15 0.96
CA GLY A 312 -11.86 27.60 2.31
C GLY A 312 -11.53 26.12 2.26
N ARG A 313 -11.12 25.58 3.42
CA ARG A 313 -10.84 24.15 3.58
C ARG A 313 -11.74 23.55 4.65
N TRP A 314 -12.61 22.62 4.25
CA TRP A 314 -13.47 21.88 5.17
C TRP A 314 -12.81 20.52 5.47
N THR A 315 -12.28 20.39 6.68
CA THR A 315 -11.67 19.14 7.16
C THR A 315 -12.64 18.39 8.05
N VAL A 316 -12.89 17.14 7.73
CA VAL A 316 -13.65 16.20 8.53
C VAL A 316 -12.68 15.39 9.36
N TYR A 317 -12.95 15.32 10.66
CA TYR A 317 -12.19 14.56 11.67
C TYR A 317 -12.98 13.34 12.09
N PHE A 318 -12.29 12.29 12.44
CA PHE A 318 -12.83 11.13 13.10
C PHE A 318 -11.98 10.82 14.33
N ASP A 319 -12.59 10.78 15.50
CA ASP A 319 -11.91 10.54 16.77
C ASP A 319 -10.72 11.51 16.97
N ASN A 320 -10.96 12.80 16.67
CA ASN A 320 -10.00 13.92 16.69
C ASN A 320 -8.81 13.80 15.70
N LYS A 321 -8.79 12.83 14.81
CA LYS A 321 -7.79 12.72 13.74
C LYS A 321 -8.37 13.23 12.43
N PRO A 322 -7.65 14.06 11.65
CA PRO A 322 -8.12 14.52 10.35
C PRO A 322 -8.20 13.33 9.37
N LEU A 323 -9.34 13.20 8.67
CA LEU A 323 -9.54 12.14 7.69
C LEU A 323 -9.60 12.63 6.26
N LYS A 324 -10.41 13.67 6.02
CA LYS A 324 -10.67 14.15 4.67
C LYS A 324 -10.82 15.65 4.66
N THR A 325 -10.11 16.31 3.75
CA THR A 325 -10.24 17.74 3.50
C THR A 325 -10.83 17.96 2.12
N SER A 326 -11.82 18.82 2.03
CA SER A 326 -12.45 19.26 0.78
C SER A 326 -12.36 20.78 0.68
N GLU A 327 -12.23 21.28 -0.52
CA GLU A 327 -12.35 22.70 -0.79
C GLU A 327 -13.81 23.12 -0.72
N ILE A 328 -14.06 24.32 -0.26
CA ILE A 328 -15.37 24.96 -0.22
C ILE A 328 -15.23 26.38 -0.78
N LEU A 329 -16.03 26.73 -1.76
CA LEU A 329 -16.06 28.07 -2.33
C LEU A 329 -16.80 29.00 -1.37
N LEU A 330 -16.12 30.03 -0.87
CA LEU A 330 -16.66 31.03 0.05
C LEU A 330 -17.05 32.29 -0.73
N THR A 331 -18.25 32.81 -0.48
CA THR A 331 -18.80 34.05 -1.06
C THR A 331 -19.24 34.98 0.06
N ARG A 332 -18.87 36.27 -0.02
CA ARG A 332 -19.22 37.36 0.91
C ARG A 332 -20.16 38.35 0.27
#